data_319a7bcdbd6e78cb3b64755a9ef8e1c9
#
_entry.id   319a7bcdbd6e78cb3b64755a9ef8e1c9
#
_cell.length_a   1.000
_cell.length_b   1.000
_cell.length_c   1.000
_cell.angle_alpha   90.00
_cell.angle_beta   90.00
_cell.angle_gamma   90.00
#
_symmetry.space_group_name_H-M   'P 1'
#
loop_
_entity.id
_entity.type
_entity.pdbx_description
1 polymer ?
#
loop_
_entity_poly.entity_id
_entity_poly.type
_entity_poly.pdbx_seq_one_letter_code
_entity_poly.pdbx_strand_id
1 'polypeptide(L)'
;REEELGEIFKICNHIVFNSLRQLELYGKRAKDAGLSVGLRINPERSTQRGHAIYDPCAPGSRLGVTKDELKEGFLRSPRLFELLDGLHFHTLCEQNSDDLELTLDAVEDRFSFLLPKMKWLNLGGGHHITREDYDIPRLAGLIERLKSVYGLAVYLEPGEAVALNAGYLVTTVLEAQRRDKPVLILDASAACHMPDVLEMPYRPPIYGSGLPGEKSYS
;
A
#
# COMPACT_ATOMS: atom_id res chain seq x y z
N ARG A 1 -17.78 -5.43 -6.83
CA ARG A 1 -18.79 -6.07 -7.68
C ARG A 1 -19.57 -4.98 -8.43
N GLU A 2 -20.20 -5.31 -9.55
CA GLU A 2 -20.92 -4.34 -10.37
C GLU A 2 -22.10 -3.70 -9.61
N GLU A 3 -22.77 -4.48 -8.79
CA GLU A 3 -23.89 -4.07 -7.94
C GLU A 3 -23.52 -2.98 -6.93
N GLU A 4 -22.27 -2.97 -6.48
CA GLU A 4 -21.74 -2.02 -5.48
C GLU A 4 -21.30 -0.69 -6.09
N LEU A 5 -21.00 -0.66 -7.40
CA LEU A 5 -20.43 0.52 -8.06
C LEU A 5 -21.33 1.75 -7.97
N GLY A 6 -22.65 1.57 -8.03
CA GLY A 6 -23.59 2.68 -7.91
C GLY A 6 -23.51 3.40 -6.57
N GLU A 7 -23.31 2.67 -5.48
CA GLU A 7 -23.12 3.25 -4.15
C GLU A 7 -21.71 3.84 -3.99
N ILE A 8 -20.68 3.14 -4.47
CA ILE A 8 -19.30 3.63 -4.45
C ILE A 8 -19.21 5.00 -5.16
N PHE A 9 -19.84 5.15 -6.32
CA PHE A 9 -19.80 6.40 -7.08
C PHE A 9 -20.45 7.59 -6.35
N LYS A 10 -21.35 7.35 -5.41
CA LYS A 10 -21.98 8.41 -4.60
C LYS A 10 -21.09 8.94 -3.48
N ILE A 11 -20.15 8.13 -2.98
CA ILE A 11 -19.34 8.42 -1.79
C ILE A 11 -17.88 8.71 -2.09
N CYS A 12 -17.42 8.49 -3.33
CA CYS A 12 -16.03 8.68 -3.73
C CYS A 12 -15.88 9.86 -4.70
N ASN A 13 -14.73 10.54 -4.63
CA ASN A 13 -14.29 11.53 -5.60
C ASN A 13 -13.27 10.94 -6.60
N HIS A 14 -12.57 9.89 -6.19
CA HIS A 14 -11.58 9.19 -6.98
C HIS A 14 -11.88 7.69 -6.97
N ILE A 15 -11.63 7.03 -8.09
CA ILE A 15 -11.69 5.58 -8.19
C ILE A 15 -10.48 5.06 -8.94
N VAL A 16 -9.86 3.99 -8.44
CA VAL A 16 -8.72 3.33 -9.07
C VAL A 16 -9.11 1.93 -9.52
N PHE A 17 -8.97 1.66 -10.80
CA PHE A 17 -9.18 0.33 -11.37
C PHE A 17 -7.88 -0.48 -11.35
N ASN A 18 -7.98 -1.75 -11.00
CA ASN A 18 -6.81 -2.63 -10.89
C ASN A 18 -6.38 -3.21 -12.24
N SER A 19 -7.24 -3.17 -13.26
CA SER A 19 -6.96 -3.76 -14.56
C SER A 19 -7.60 -2.95 -15.70
N LEU A 20 -7.06 -3.12 -16.92
CA LEU A 20 -7.64 -2.53 -18.13
C LEU A 20 -9.07 -3.01 -18.38
N ARG A 21 -9.38 -4.26 -18.03
CA ARG A 21 -10.74 -4.79 -18.16
C ARG A 21 -11.72 -4.05 -17.26
N GLN A 22 -11.36 -3.73 -16.03
CA GLN A 22 -12.20 -2.92 -15.14
C GLN A 22 -12.36 -1.49 -15.67
N LEU A 23 -11.27 -0.89 -16.14
CA LEU A 23 -11.31 0.44 -16.75
C LEU A 23 -12.24 0.47 -17.99
N GLU A 24 -12.17 -0.54 -18.85
CA GLU A 24 -13.02 -0.68 -20.03
C GLU A 24 -14.50 -0.80 -19.67
N LEU A 25 -14.83 -1.62 -18.67
CA LEU A 25 -16.21 -1.87 -18.26
C LEU A 25 -16.83 -0.67 -17.51
N TYR A 26 -16.06 -0.01 -16.68
CA TYR A 26 -16.61 0.92 -15.68
C TYR A 26 -16.07 2.34 -15.78
N GLY A 27 -14.95 2.56 -16.47
CA GLY A 27 -14.28 3.85 -16.51
C GLY A 27 -15.16 4.99 -17.04
N LYS A 28 -15.90 4.73 -18.13
CA LYS A 28 -16.84 5.73 -18.67
C LYS A 28 -17.95 6.05 -17.67
N ARG A 29 -18.54 5.05 -17.03
CA ARG A 29 -19.59 5.24 -16.02
C ARG A 29 -19.08 6.07 -14.82
N ALA A 30 -17.84 5.82 -14.40
CA ALA A 30 -17.21 6.60 -13.33
C ALA A 30 -16.99 8.06 -13.75
N LYS A 31 -16.52 8.29 -14.98
CA LYS A 31 -16.37 9.66 -15.53
C LYS A 31 -17.71 10.37 -15.64
N ASP A 32 -18.75 9.69 -16.13
CA ASP A 32 -20.10 10.25 -16.27
C ASP A 32 -20.71 10.59 -14.90
N ALA A 33 -20.31 9.89 -13.84
CA ALA A 33 -20.66 10.17 -12.45
C ALA A 33 -19.81 11.29 -11.80
N GLY A 34 -18.85 11.87 -12.54
CA GLY A 34 -18.02 12.98 -12.09
C GLY A 34 -16.79 12.57 -11.29
N LEU A 35 -16.44 11.28 -11.27
CA LEU A 35 -15.26 10.81 -10.54
C LEU A 35 -13.96 11.05 -11.33
N SER A 36 -12.89 11.27 -10.59
CA SER A 36 -11.54 11.20 -11.09
C SER A 36 -11.10 9.73 -11.18
N VAL A 37 -10.71 9.31 -12.38
CA VAL A 37 -10.45 7.89 -12.68
C VAL A 37 -8.96 7.61 -12.76
N GLY A 38 -8.51 6.60 -12.03
CA GLY A 38 -7.14 6.12 -12.04
C GLY A 38 -6.99 4.67 -12.44
N LEU A 39 -5.76 4.31 -12.77
CA LEU A 39 -5.36 2.95 -13.05
C LEU A 39 -4.21 2.56 -12.12
N ARG A 40 -4.33 1.40 -11.47
CA ARG A 40 -3.21 0.82 -10.72
C ARG A 40 -2.21 0.25 -11.71
N ILE A 41 -0.97 0.71 -11.61
CA ILE A 41 0.17 0.21 -12.37
C ILE A 41 1.04 -0.69 -11.51
N ASN A 42 1.68 -1.66 -12.14
CA ASN A 42 2.71 -2.49 -11.54
C ASN A 42 4.06 -2.11 -12.13
N PRO A 43 4.95 -1.46 -11.38
CA PRO A 43 6.27 -1.08 -11.87
C PRO A 43 7.22 -2.28 -11.98
N GLU A 44 6.81 -3.49 -11.60
CA GLU A 44 7.60 -4.73 -11.62
C GLU A 44 8.98 -4.54 -10.96
N ARG A 45 9.00 -3.73 -9.91
CA ARG A 45 10.15 -3.45 -9.08
C ARG A 45 9.82 -3.80 -7.63
N SER A 46 10.32 -4.93 -7.19
CA SER A 46 10.23 -5.31 -5.79
C SER A 46 11.27 -4.61 -4.95
N THR A 47 10.85 -4.10 -3.80
CA THR A 47 11.72 -3.61 -2.73
C THR A 47 11.54 -4.44 -1.45
N GLN A 48 10.69 -5.47 -1.49
CA GLN A 48 10.42 -6.32 -0.34
C GLN A 48 11.62 -7.21 0.00
N ARG A 49 12.07 -7.14 1.25
CA ARG A 49 13.19 -7.91 1.79
C ARG A 49 12.66 -8.99 2.72
N GLY A 50 12.56 -10.22 2.25
CA GLY A 50 12.29 -11.38 3.12
C GLY A 50 10.89 -11.97 3.11
N HIS A 51 9.89 -11.35 2.50
CA HIS A 51 8.51 -11.85 2.50
C HIS A 51 7.88 -11.80 1.10
N ALA A 52 8.29 -12.72 0.23
CA ALA A 52 7.79 -12.80 -1.16
C ALA A 52 6.25 -12.88 -1.26
N ILE A 53 5.57 -13.39 -0.24
CA ILE A 53 4.11 -13.49 -0.19
C ILE A 53 3.42 -12.12 -0.17
N TYR A 54 4.10 -11.08 0.33
CA TYR A 54 3.59 -9.71 0.43
C TYR A 54 4.16 -8.79 -0.65
N ASP A 55 4.86 -9.35 -1.63
CA ASP A 55 5.43 -8.56 -2.72
C ASP A 55 4.38 -8.31 -3.81
N PRO A 56 3.83 -7.10 -3.92
CA PRO A 56 2.84 -6.77 -4.95
C PRO A 56 3.44 -6.73 -6.35
N CYS A 57 4.77 -6.70 -6.46
CA CYS A 57 5.50 -6.70 -7.72
C CYS A 57 6.11 -8.07 -8.08
N ALA A 58 5.81 -9.11 -7.31
CA ALA A 58 6.28 -10.47 -7.61
C ALA A 58 5.80 -10.96 -8.97
N PRO A 59 6.55 -11.81 -9.67
CA PRO A 59 6.09 -12.45 -10.88
C PRO A 59 4.74 -13.17 -10.67
N GLY A 60 3.77 -12.90 -11.56
CA GLY A 60 2.40 -13.44 -11.44
C GLY A 60 1.50 -12.68 -10.46
N SER A 61 1.91 -11.54 -9.94
CA SER A 61 1.05 -10.69 -9.13
C SER A 61 -0.20 -10.25 -9.91
N ARG A 62 -1.36 -10.34 -9.26
CA ARG A 62 -2.64 -9.84 -9.80
C ARG A 62 -2.85 -8.34 -9.61
N LEU A 63 -1.87 -7.63 -9.06
CA LEU A 63 -2.02 -6.26 -8.58
C LEU A 63 -1.43 -5.26 -9.57
N GLY A 64 -2.33 -4.53 -10.24
CA GLY A 64 -1.97 -3.49 -11.19
C GLY A 64 -1.62 -4.01 -12.58
N VAL A 65 -1.47 -3.09 -13.51
CA VAL A 65 -1.19 -3.32 -14.93
C VAL A 65 0.28 -3.08 -15.21
N THR A 66 0.94 -4.02 -15.85
CA THR A 66 2.33 -3.88 -16.29
C THR A 66 2.46 -2.94 -17.47
N LYS A 67 3.69 -2.49 -17.77
CA LYS A 67 3.98 -1.63 -18.93
C LYS A 67 3.52 -2.28 -20.24
N ASP A 68 3.77 -3.57 -20.42
CA ASP A 68 3.47 -4.27 -21.67
C ASP A 68 1.96 -4.51 -21.83
N GLU A 69 1.27 -4.95 -20.78
CA GLU A 69 -0.20 -5.05 -20.79
C GLU A 69 -0.87 -3.71 -21.14
N LEU A 70 -0.34 -2.62 -20.57
CA LEU A 70 -0.86 -1.28 -20.80
C LEU A 70 -0.66 -0.84 -22.26
N LYS A 71 0.53 -1.08 -22.84
CA LYS A 71 0.80 -0.79 -24.25
C LYS A 71 -0.12 -1.58 -25.19
N GLU A 72 -0.26 -2.87 -24.96
CA GLU A 72 -1.17 -3.72 -25.75
C GLU A 72 -2.63 -3.27 -25.62
N GLY A 73 -3.06 -2.93 -24.40
CA GLY A 73 -4.40 -2.44 -24.15
C GLY A 73 -4.71 -1.14 -24.87
N PHE A 74 -3.79 -0.19 -24.85
CA PHE A 74 -3.96 1.08 -25.56
C PHE A 74 -3.86 0.96 -27.08
N LEU A 75 -3.10 0.00 -27.60
CA LEU A 75 -3.11 -0.32 -29.03
C LEU A 75 -4.47 -0.87 -29.46
N ARG A 76 -5.10 -1.71 -28.64
CA ARG A 76 -6.44 -2.26 -28.92
C ARG A 76 -7.56 -1.23 -28.73
N SER A 77 -7.45 -0.38 -27.72
CA SER A 77 -8.48 0.59 -27.34
C SER A 77 -7.85 1.93 -26.92
N PRO A 78 -7.42 2.78 -27.86
CA PRO A 78 -6.79 4.08 -27.52
C PRO A 78 -7.68 4.98 -26.65
N ARG A 79 -8.99 4.86 -26.75
CA ARG A 79 -9.97 5.64 -25.95
C ARG A 79 -9.90 5.37 -24.47
N LEU A 80 -9.35 4.23 -24.02
CA LEU A 80 -9.16 3.95 -22.59
C LEU A 80 -8.21 4.96 -21.93
N PHE A 81 -7.26 5.45 -22.71
CA PHE A 81 -6.34 6.46 -22.23
C PHE A 81 -7.03 7.79 -21.86
N GLU A 82 -8.06 8.18 -22.61
CA GLU A 82 -8.82 9.41 -22.40
C GLU A 82 -9.65 9.39 -21.10
N LEU A 83 -9.86 8.21 -20.53
CA LEU A 83 -10.58 8.05 -19.28
C LEU A 83 -9.70 8.34 -18.05
N LEU A 84 -8.37 8.30 -18.19
CA LEU A 84 -7.46 8.38 -17.06
C LEU A 84 -7.20 9.83 -16.64
N ASP A 85 -7.35 10.08 -15.34
CA ASP A 85 -6.91 11.30 -14.67
C ASP A 85 -5.66 11.07 -13.84
N GLY A 86 -5.38 9.85 -13.42
CA GLY A 86 -4.22 9.56 -12.59
C GLY A 86 -3.78 8.10 -12.60
N LEU A 87 -2.67 7.87 -11.93
CA LEU A 87 -2.08 6.55 -11.72
C LEU A 87 -1.95 6.27 -10.23
N HIS A 88 -1.94 4.98 -9.91
CA HIS A 88 -1.70 4.48 -8.55
C HIS A 88 -0.74 3.31 -8.61
N PHE A 89 0.13 3.21 -7.64
CA PHE A 89 0.85 1.97 -7.33
C PHE A 89 0.89 1.77 -5.81
N HIS A 90 1.07 0.52 -5.38
CA HIS A 90 1.26 0.20 -3.97
C HIS A 90 2.28 -0.94 -3.92
N THR A 91 3.51 -0.65 -3.55
CA THR A 91 4.67 -1.54 -3.62
C THR A 91 5.35 -1.74 -2.28
N LEU A 92 5.12 -0.82 -1.34
CA LEU A 92 5.77 -0.83 -0.04
C LEU A 92 4.95 -1.58 1.02
N CYS A 93 5.64 -2.11 2.02
CA CYS A 93 5.08 -2.62 3.26
C CYS A 93 6.08 -2.31 4.39
N GLU A 94 5.74 -1.38 5.28
CA GLU A 94 6.57 -0.93 6.41
C GLU A 94 7.99 -0.47 6.00
N GLN A 95 8.10 0.22 4.86
CA GLN A 95 9.39 0.61 4.29
C GLN A 95 9.64 2.11 4.37
N ASN A 96 10.90 2.49 4.20
CA ASN A 96 11.37 3.88 4.24
C ASN A 96 11.32 4.52 2.83
N SER A 97 11.64 5.79 2.76
CA SER A 97 11.60 6.60 1.52
C SER A 97 12.67 6.24 0.49
N ASP A 98 13.75 5.55 0.87
CA ASP A 98 14.73 5.00 -0.07
C ASP A 98 14.13 3.89 -0.94
N ASP A 99 13.31 3.02 -0.36
CA ASP A 99 12.57 1.99 -1.11
C ASP A 99 11.51 2.62 -2.03
N LEU A 100 10.88 3.73 -1.60
CA LEU A 100 10.00 4.52 -2.46
C LEU A 100 10.76 5.11 -3.65
N GLU A 101 11.95 5.67 -3.43
CA GLU A 101 12.80 6.23 -4.49
C GLU A 101 13.08 5.19 -5.58
N LEU A 102 13.51 3.98 -5.18
CA LEU A 102 13.73 2.86 -6.11
C LEU A 102 12.47 2.48 -6.90
N THR A 103 11.31 2.54 -6.26
CA THR A 103 10.04 2.30 -6.94
C THR A 103 9.70 3.41 -7.93
N LEU A 104 9.89 4.67 -7.53
CA LEU A 104 9.63 5.82 -8.41
C LEU A 104 10.54 5.82 -9.64
N ASP A 105 11.81 5.46 -9.49
CA ASP A 105 12.72 5.31 -10.62
C ASP A 105 12.20 4.28 -11.63
N ALA A 106 11.65 3.16 -11.16
CA ALA A 106 11.03 2.17 -12.04
C ALA A 106 9.71 2.67 -12.66
N VAL A 107 8.93 3.45 -11.93
CA VAL A 107 7.71 4.09 -12.46
C VAL A 107 8.06 5.10 -13.55
N GLU A 108 9.05 5.95 -13.32
CA GLU A 108 9.51 6.92 -14.31
C GLU A 108 10.12 6.24 -15.55
N ASP A 109 10.94 5.20 -15.38
CA ASP A 109 11.48 4.42 -16.51
C ASP A 109 10.39 3.78 -17.37
N ARG A 110 9.39 3.20 -16.74
CA ARG A 110 8.38 2.39 -17.43
C ARG A 110 7.16 3.17 -17.90
N PHE A 111 6.76 4.22 -17.16
CA PHE A 111 5.50 4.93 -17.34
C PHE A 111 5.66 6.44 -17.61
N SER A 112 6.89 6.93 -17.88
CA SER A 112 7.16 8.36 -18.16
C SER A 112 6.30 8.94 -19.28
N PHE A 113 5.90 8.11 -20.26
CA PHE A 113 5.02 8.54 -21.36
C PHE A 113 3.57 8.87 -20.91
N LEU A 114 3.18 8.42 -19.70
CA LEU A 114 1.87 8.70 -19.11
C LEU A 114 1.90 9.86 -18.12
N LEU A 115 2.93 9.94 -17.29
CA LEU A 115 3.00 10.87 -16.16
C LEU A 115 2.66 12.32 -16.53
N PRO A 116 3.18 12.89 -17.64
CA PRO A 116 2.87 14.28 -18.03
C PRO A 116 1.41 14.52 -18.44
N LYS A 117 0.64 13.45 -18.62
CA LYS A 117 -0.77 13.51 -19.03
C LYS A 117 -1.73 13.28 -17.87
N MET A 118 -1.20 12.91 -16.73
CA MET A 118 -1.97 12.66 -15.51
C MET A 118 -2.11 13.94 -14.68
N LYS A 119 -3.17 14.00 -13.90
CA LYS A 119 -3.41 15.08 -12.93
C LYS A 119 -2.85 14.73 -11.57
N TRP A 120 -2.75 13.42 -11.27
CA TRP A 120 -2.29 12.95 -9.98
C TRP A 120 -1.59 11.59 -10.07
N LEU A 121 -0.75 11.34 -9.06
CA LEU A 121 -0.10 10.07 -8.80
C LEU A 121 -0.31 9.69 -7.33
N ASN A 122 -0.88 8.52 -7.09
CA ASN A 122 -1.02 7.95 -5.76
C ASN A 122 0.08 6.90 -5.54
N LEU A 123 0.91 7.13 -4.54
CA LEU A 123 2.08 6.31 -4.22
C LEU A 123 1.71 5.10 -3.34
N GLY A 124 0.42 4.93 -3.01
CA GLY A 124 -0.08 3.84 -2.19
C GLY A 124 0.30 3.94 -0.71
N GLY A 125 0.20 2.83 -0.02
CA GLY A 125 0.51 2.68 1.39
C GLY A 125 1.88 2.04 1.64
N GLY A 126 2.07 1.58 2.88
CA GLY A 126 3.32 0.94 3.32
C GLY A 126 4.46 1.91 3.67
N HIS A 127 4.17 3.22 3.65
CA HIS A 127 5.10 4.27 4.09
C HIS A 127 5.09 4.36 5.61
N HIS A 128 6.18 3.97 6.26
CA HIS A 128 6.27 3.97 7.72
C HIS A 128 6.69 5.34 8.29
N ILE A 129 6.00 6.38 7.89
CA ILE A 129 6.36 7.81 8.10
C ILE A 129 6.46 8.25 9.56
N THR A 130 5.91 7.48 10.50
CA THR A 130 5.98 7.75 11.95
C THR A 130 7.12 7.03 12.64
N ARG A 131 7.91 6.23 11.92
CA ARG A 131 9.10 5.57 12.47
C ARG A 131 10.21 6.60 12.65
N GLU A 132 10.97 6.51 13.77
CA GLU A 132 12.01 7.49 14.13
C GLU A 132 13.11 7.64 13.07
N ASP A 133 13.46 6.56 12.36
CA ASP A 133 14.49 6.54 11.32
C ASP A 133 13.95 6.78 9.90
N TYR A 134 12.68 7.19 9.76
CA TYR A 134 12.11 7.48 8.45
C TYR A 134 12.66 8.79 7.87
N ASP A 135 13.18 8.75 6.66
CA ASP A 135 13.74 9.93 5.98
C ASP A 135 12.63 10.81 5.37
N ILE A 136 12.03 11.65 6.22
CA ILE A 136 11.00 12.63 5.81
C ILE A 136 11.53 13.64 4.77
N PRO A 137 12.75 14.21 4.91
CA PRO A 137 13.30 15.10 3.89
C PRO A 137 13.37 14.46 2.50
N ARG A 138 13.76 13.20 2.40
CA ARG A 138 13.77 12.46 1.13
C ARG A 138 12.36 12.32 0.56
N LEU A 139 11.39 11.90 1.37
CA LEU A 139 9.99 11.81 0.93
C LEU A 139 9.49 13.15 0.38
N ALA A 140 9.75 14.25 1.09
CA ALA A 140 9.38 15.59 0.66
C ALA A 140 10.05 15.97 -0.68
N GLY A 141 11.32 15.64 -0.85
CA GLY A 141 12.06 15.85 -2.11
C GLY A 141 11.47 15.07 -3.28
N LEU A 142 11.09 13.80 -3.07
CA LEU A 142 10.45 12.96 -4.08
C LEU A 142 9.08 13.53 -4.49
N ILE A 143 8.27 13.95 -3.53
CA ILE A 143 6.97 14.58 -3.80
C ILE A 143 7.16 15.88 -4.60
N GLU A 144 8.09 16.73 -4.20
CA GLU A 144 8.33 18.01 -4.89
C GLU A 144 8.88 17.79 -6.30
N ARG A 145 9.71 16.77 -6.52
CA ARG A 145 10.14 16.34 -7.86
C ARG A 145 8.94 15.99 -8.75
N LEU A 146 8.03 15.16 -8.28
CA LEU A 146 6.84 14.76 -9.04
C LEU A 146 5.93 15.95 -9.37
N LYS A 147 5.76 16.88 -8.43
CA LYS A 147 4.99 18.11 -8.62
C LYS A 147 5.67 19.05 -9.63
N SER A 148 6.96 19.28 -9.51
CA SER A 148 7.68 20.23 -10.34
C SER A 148 7.92 19.72 -11.77
N VAL A 149 8.24 18.43 -11.93
CA VAL A 149 8.57 17.85 -13.25
C VAL A 149 7.31 17.52 -14.05
N TYR A 150 6.28 16.97 -13.39
CA TYR A 150 5.09 16.46 -14.09
C TYR A 150 3.81 17.24 -13.79
N GLY A 151 3.81 18.19 -12.85
CA GLY A 151 2.61 18.93 -12.46
C GLY A 151 1.58 18.10 -11.68
N LEU A 152 2.00 17.00 -11.06
CA LEU A 152 1.11 16.03 -10.42
C LEU A 152 0.68 16.45 -9.02
N ALA A 153 -0.59 16.27 -8.69
CA ALA A 153 -1.00 16.13 -7.29
C ALA A 153 -0.55 14.76 -6.78
N VAL A 154 0.05 14.70 -5.59
CA VAL A 154 0.59 13.46 -5.02
C VAL A 154 -0.26 13.02 -3.83
N TYR A 155 -0.66 11.76 -3.81
CA TYR A 155 -1.39 11.11 -2.73
C TYR A 155 -0.57 9.99 -2.10
N LEU A 156 -0.78 9.77 -0.81
CA LEU A 156 -0.20 8.71 0.01
C LEU A 156 -1.32 8.05 0.82
N GLU A 157 -1.18 6.75 1.11
CA GLU A 157 -2.12 5.95 1.89
C GLU A 157 -1.47 5.32 3.13
N PRO A 158 -0.87 6.10 4.05
CA PRO A 158 -0.06 5.59 5.16
C PRO A 158 -0.94 5.07 6.31
N GLY A 159 -1.71 3.99 6.10
CA GLY A 159 -2.69 3.48 7.05
C GLY A 159 -2.11 3.12 8.41
N GLU A 160 -1.11 2.24 8.46
CA GLU A 160 -0.46 1.84 9.70
C GLU A 160 0.17 3.02 10.44
N ALA A 161 0.89 3.86 9.73
CA ALA A 161 1.57 5.01 10.32
C ALA A 161 0.61 5.98 11.03
N VAL A 162 -0.64 6.08 10.58
CA VAL A 162 -1.66 6.93 11.22
C VAL A 162 -2.13 6.34 12.55
N ALA A 163 -2.22 5.01 12.66
CA ALA A 163 -2.73 4.30 13.82
C ALA A 163 -1.64 3.80 14.78
N LEU A 164 -0.38 3.79 14.35
CA LEU A 164 0.73 3.28 15.15
C LEU A 164 0.83 4.03 16.47
N ASN A 165 0.98 3.27 17.57
CA ASN A 165 1.04 3.79 18.93
C ASN A 165 -0.19 4.62 19.39
N ALA A 166 -1.33 4.48 18.72
CA ALA A 166 -2.56 5.18 19.10
C ALA A 166 -3.25 4.62 20.34
N GLY A 167 -2.87 3.42 20.80
CA GLY A 167 -3.48 2.78 21.97
C GLY A 167 -2.69 1.57 22.47
N TYR A 168 -3.24 0.97 23.52
CA TYR A 168 -2.70 -0.24 24.16
C TYR A 168 -3.78 -1.30 24.25
N LEU A 169 -3.40 -2.55 24.00
CA LEU A 169 -4.22 -3.70 24.39
C LEU A 169 -3.88 -4.02 25.83
N VAL A 170 -4.86 -3.84 26.72
CA VAL A 170 -4.73 -4.20 28.15
C VAL A 170 -5.32 -5.59 28.33
N THR A 171 -4.57 -6.48 28.97
CA THR A 171 -4.98 -7.87 29.21
C THR A 171 -4.64 -8.29 30.64
N THR A 172 -5.39 -9.25 31.17
CA THR A 172 -5.19 -9.82 32.50
C THR A 172 -4.45 -11.15 32.39
N VAL A 173 -3.46 -11.37 33.24
CA VAL A 173 -2.86 -12.69 33.42
C VAL A 173 -3.78 -13.56 34.26
N LEU A 174 -4.39 -14.56 33.64
CA LEU A 174 -5.29 -15.52 34.30
C LEU A 174 -4.51 -16.58 35.07
N GLU A 175 -3.38 -17.02 34.52
CA GLU A 175 -2.54 -18.05 35.11
C GLU A 175 -1.07 -17.85 34.71
N ALA A 176 -0.16 -18.14 35.63
CA ALA A 176 1.27 -18.21 35.36
C ALA A 176 1.77 -19.64 35.60
N GLN A 177 2.18 -20.31 34.54
CA GLN A 177 2.65 -21.69 34.60
C GLN A 177 4.17 -21.76 34.62
N ARG A 178 4.74 -22.58 35.50
CA ARG A 178 6.17 -22.89 35.53
C ARG A 178 6.48 -24.06 34.60
N ARG A 179 7.09 -23.76 33.47
CA ARG A 179 7.59 -24.71 32.48
C ARG A 179 9.08 -24.43 32.24
N ASP A 180 9.70 -25.11 31.28
CA ASP A 180 11.06 -24.79 30.85
C ASP A 180 11.22 -23.31 30.48
N LYS A 181 10.20 -22.79 29.82
CA LYS A 181 9.96 -21.34 29.71
C LYS A 181 8.68 -21.00 30.45
N PRO A 182 8.66 -19.94 31.27
CA PRO A 182 7.42 -19.49 31.91
C PRO A 182 6.34 -19.17 30.86
N VAL A 183 5.13 -19.63 31.11
CA VAL A 183 3.96 -19.41 30.25
C VAL A 183 2.93 -18.58 31.00
N LEU A 184 2.47 -17.50 30.39
CA LEU A 184 1.40 -16.66 30.90
C LEU A 184 0.13 -16.89 30.07
N ILE A 185 -0.94 -17.29 30.74
CA ILE A 185 -2.27 -17.40 30.12
C ILE A 185 -2.99 -16.07 30.31
N LEU A 186 -3.42 -15.49 29.21
CA LEU A 186 -4.07 -14.19 29.17
C LEU A 186 -5.55 -14.31 28.83
N ASP A 187 -6.35 -13.31 29.19
CA ASP A 187 -7.75 -13.17 28.76
C ASP A 187 -7.89 -12.58 27.34
N ALA A 188 -6.80 -12.49 26.60
CA ALA A 188 -6.75 -12.08 25.21
C ALA A 188 -6.23 -13.22 24.32
N SER A 189 -6.60 -13.21 23.05
CA SER A 189 -6.05 -14.13 22.04
C SER A 189 -5.60 -13.39 20.78
N ALA A 190 -4.59 -13.93 20.11
CA ALA A 190 -4.14 -13.39 18.83
C ALA A 190 -5.27 -13.40 17.79
N ALA A 191 -6.06 -14.48 17.72
CA ALA A 191 -7.15 -14.58 16.74
C ALA A 191 -8.22 -13.49 16.87
N CYS A 192 -8.48 -13.01 18.09
CA CYS A 192 -9.52 -12.01 18.34
C CYS A 192 -8.99 -10.57 18.40
N HIS A 193 -7.75 -10.38 18.86
CA HIS A 193 -7.24 -9.05 19.19
C HIS A 193 -6.04 -8.62 18.37
N MET A 194 -5.28 -9.56 17.80
CA MET A 194 -4.06 -9.31 17.01
C MET A 194 -3.92 -10.38 15.92
N PRO A 195 -4.86 -10.49 14.97
CA PRO A 195 -4.88 -11.58 13.99
C PRO A 195 -3.67 -11.55 13.04
N ASP A 196 -3.07 -10.41 12.80
CA ASP A 196 -1.86 -10.21 12.02
C ASP A 196 -0.65 -10.96 12.59
N VAL A 197 -0.58 -11.18 13.92
CA VAL A 197 0.47 -12.02 14.56
C VAL A 197 0.42 -13.48 14.07
N LEU A 198 -0.76 -13.96 13.64
CA LEU A 198 -0.92 -15.31 13.12
C LEU A 198 -0.52 -15.42 11.65
N GLU A 199 -0.75 -14.37 10.87
CA GLU A 199 -0.43 -14.33 9.44
C GLU A 199 1.02 -13.93 9.18
N MET A 200 1.51 -12.96 9.94
CA MET A 200 2.89 -12.46 9.91
C MET A 200 3.49 -12.56 11.32
N PRO A 201 4.01 -13.72 11.74
CA PRO A 201 4.47 -13.91 13.11
C PRO A 201 5.52 -12.89 13.53
N TYR A 202 5.16 -12.05 14.49
CA TYR A 202 6.04 -11.11 15.16
C TYR A 202 5.77 -11.12 16.66
N ARG A 203 6.70 -10.61 17.45
CA ARG A 203 6.51 -10.42 18.89
C ARG A 203 5.92 -9.03 19.15
N PRO A 204 4.68 -8.91 19.59
CA PRO A 204 4.12 -7.62 19.98
C PRO A 204 4.95 -6.96 21.09
N PRO A 205 5.18 -5.65 21.04
CA PRO A 205 5.80 -4.94 22.14
C PRO A 205 4.96 -5.06 23.41
N ILE A 206 5.61 -5.39 24.54
CA ILE A 206 4.93 -5.48 25.84
C ILE A 206 5.54 -4.41 26.75
N TYR A 207 4.70 -3.51 27.26
CA TYR A 207 5.15 -2.46 28.17
C TYR A 207 5.81 -3.05 29.41
N GLY A 208 7.01 -2.58 29.73
CA GLY A 208 7.81 -3.07 30.87
C GLY A 208 8.50 -4.43 30.63
N SER A 209 8.44 -4.99 29.42
CA SER A 209 9.24 -6.17 29.06
C SER A 209 10.71 -5.80 28.88
N GLY A 210 11.61 -6.77 29.13
CA GLY A 210 13.04 -6.62 28.84
C GLY A 210 13.34 -6.60 27.34
N LEU A 211 14.58 -6.27 27.00
CA LEU A 211 15.07 -6.32 25.62
C LEU A 211 15.10 -7.78 25.09
N PRO A 212 15.08 -7.98 23.77
CA PRO A 212 15.25 -9.31 23.18
C PRO A 212 16.51 -10.01 23.71
N GLY A 213 16.33 -11.21 24.28
CA GLY A 213 17.41 -11.99 24.85
C GLY A 213 17.66 -11.83 26.36
N GLU A 214 17.10 -10.81 27.02
CA GLU A 214 17.24 -10.68 28.48
C GLU A 214 16.38 -11.66 29.26
N LYS A 215 15.14 -11.88 28.82
CA LYS A 215 14.21 -12.88 29.35
C LYS A 215 13.30 -13.36 28.23
N SER A 216 12.99 -14.65 28.20
CA SER A 216 12.01 -15.20 27.28
C SER A 216 10.83 -15.81 28.04
N TYR A 217 9.62 -15.46 27.62
CA TYR A 217 8.36 -16.05 28.02
C TYR A 217 7.68 -16.62 26.76
N SER A 218 6.91 -17.67 26.92
CA SER A 218 6.05 -18.23 25.86
C SER A 218 4.60 -17.95 26.17
#